data_27827e6b3952d18556df4c2782a2591b
#
_entry.id   27827e6b3952d18556df4c2782a2591b
#
_cell.length_a   1.000
_cell.length_b   1.000
_cell.length_c   1.000
_cell.angle_alpha   90.00
_cell.angle_beta   90.00
_cell.angle_gamma   90.00
#
_symmetry.space_group_name_H-M   'P 1'
#
loop_
_entity.id
_entity.type
_entity.pdbx_description
1 polymer ?
#
loop_
_entity_poly.entity_id
_entity_poly.type
_entity_poly.pdbx_seq_one_letter_code
_entity_poly.pdbx_strand_id
1 'polypeptide(L)'
;MDGIKHMRQEDLPVKHHCHGEQYEYYRRSFVPRGEGRESLVCIYEVPPGKSPYPYHYHLKDEETFYILSGEGVLKTPQGEKPVRAGDLLFFPPNEQGAHKLTNTSETGNLVYIDMDVIHDVDVCVYPDSGKLGVWGLGVNRVYPHGAEVDYYHGE
;
A
#
# COMPACT_ATOMS: atom_id res chain seq x y z
N MET A 1 16.80 10.63 12.45
CA MET A 1 16.51 9.90 13.72
C MET A 1 17.85 9.46 14.28
N ASP A 2 18.18 9.90 15.49
CA ASP A 2 19.53 9.71 16.09
C ASP A 2 19.55 8.59 17.13
N GLY A 3 18.76 7.57 17.01
CA GLY A 3 18.71 6.48 17.96
C GLY A 3 17.66 5.41 17.65
N ILE A 4 17.53 4.48 18.60
CA ILE A 4 16.54 3.40 18.52
C ILE A 4 15.14 3.98 18.76
N LYS A 5 14.20 3.66 17.89
CA LYS A 5 12.76 3.94 18.08
C LYS A 5 12.10 2.74 18.74
N HIS A 6 11.41 2.97 19.85
CA HIS A 6 10.62 1.95 20.54
C HIS A 6 9.28 2.55 20.96
N MET A 7 8.20 1.97 20.47
CA MET A 7 6.82 2.38 20.79
C MET A 7 5.93 1.14 20.86
N ARG A 8 4.86 1.22 21.63
CA ARG A 8 3.77 0.24 21.58
C ARG A 8 2.80 0.61 20.47
N GLN A 9 2.12 -0.37 19.90
CA GLN A 9 1.11 -0.14 18.86
C GLN A 9 0.01 0.83 19.32
N GLU A 10 -0.45 0.69 20.56
CA GLU A 10 -1.49 1.54 21.14
C GLU A 10 -1.10 3.02 21.27
N ASP A 11 0.20 3.31 21.36
CA ASP A 11 0.73 4.68 21.49
C ASP A 11 0.89 5.38 20.12
N LEU A 12 0.77 4.63 19.01
CA LEU A 12 0.88 5.21 17.68
C LEU A 12 -0.41 5.94 17.27
N PRO A 13 -0.31 7.16 16.74
CA PRO A 13 -1.48 7.90 16.28
C PRO A 13 -2.19 7.17 15.13
N VAL A 14 -3.50 7.08 15.22
CA VAL A 14 -4.36 6.46 14.19
C VAL A 14 -4.77 7.51 13.17
N LYS A 15 -4.59 7.18 11.89
CA LYS A 15 -5.17 7.93 10.77
C LYS A 15 -6.25 7.09 10.11
N HIS A 16 -7.45 7.63 9.99
CA HIS A 16 -8.57 7.01 9.28
C HIS A 16 -8.65 7.54 7.87
N HIS A 17 -8.81 6.65 6.91
CA HIS A 17 -9.00 6.96 5.50
C HIS A 17 -10.21 6.21 4.96
N CYS A 18 -11.04 6.90 4.18
CA CYS A 18 -12.15 6.28 3.45
C CYS A 18 -12.34 6.96 2.09
N HIS A 19 -12.74 6.20 1.09
CA HIS A 19 -13.10 6.70 -0.24
C HIS A 19 -14.16 5.81 -0.89
N GLY A 20 -15.32 6.38 -1.13
CA GLY A 20 -16.48 5.63 -1.60
C GLY A 20 -16.87 4.50 -0.65
N GLU A 21 -17.54 3.48 -1.18
CA GLU A 21 -17.98 2.33 -0.39
C GLU A 21 -16.93 1.22 -0.30
N GLN A 22 -15.92 1.25 -1.17
CA GLN A 22 -14.97 0.15 -1.35
C GLN A 22 -13.69 0.29 -0.52
N TYR A 23 -13.22 1.52 -0.28
CA TYR A 23 -11.92 1.76 0.33
C TYR A 23 -12.06 2.35 1.70
N GLU A 24 -11.57 1.65 2.71
CA GLU A 24 -11.53 2.12 4.09
C GLU A 24 -10.44 1.39 4.87
N TYR A 25 -9.65 2.14 5.64
CA TYR A 25 -8.66 1.60 6.55
C TYR A 25 -8.28 2.58 7.65
N TYR A 26 -7.75 2.02 8.74
CA TYR A 26 -7.08 2.74 9.81
C TYR A 26 -5.59 2.39 9.74
N ARG A 27 -4.74 3.41 9.78
CA ARG A 27 -3.29 3.23 9.68
C ARG A 27 -2.58 3.84 10.87
N ARG A 28 -1.63 3.08 11.43
CA ARG A 28 -0.64 3.54 12.40
C ARG A 28 0.73 3.48 11.75
N SER A 29 1.44 4.61 11.66
CA SER A 29 2.76 4.66 11.05
C SER A 29 3.83 4.61 12.14
N PHE A 30 4.59 3.52 12.18
CA PHE A 30 5.73 3.37 13.09
C PHE A 30 6.98 4.02 12.50
N VAL A 31 7.29 3.74 11.23
CA VAL A 31 8.32 4.44 10.47
C VAL A 31 7.64 5.05 9.25
N PRO A 32 7.21 6.32 9.30
CA PRO A 32 6.60 6.97 8.14
C PRO A 32 7.63 7.27 7.05
N ARG A 33 7.17 7.44 5.82
CA ARG A 33 8.02 7.82 4.69
C ARG A 33 8.81 9.10 5.03
N GLY A 34 10.12 9.05 4.82
CA GLY A 34 11.05 10.15 5.08
C GLY A 34 11.65 10.18 6.50
N GLU A 35 11.19 9.33 7.43
CA GLU A 35 11.82 9.19 8.75
C GLU A 35 12.96 8.16 8.73
N GLY A 36 12.75 7.00 8.12
CA GLY A 36 13.80 6.04 7.77
C GLY A 36 14.46 6.44 6.44
N ARG A 37 15.60 5.84 6.10
CA ARG A 37 16.20 6.05 4.79
C ARG A 37 15.37 5.39 3.70
N GLU A 38 15.24 4.06 3.78
CA GLU A 38 14.58 3.23 2.78
C GLU A 38 13.45 2.37 3.37
N SER A 39 13.16 2.54 4.66
CA SER A 39 12.15 1.74 5.35
C SER A 39 10.88 2.54 5.59
N LEU A 40 9.75 1.90 5.34
CA LEU A 40 8.44 2.32 5.81
C LEU A 40 7.85 1.17 6.61
N VAL A 41 7.27 1.44 7.78
CA VAL A 41 6.60 0.42 8.59
C VAL A 41 5.30 0.98 9.12
N CYS A 42 4.20 0.35 8.74
CA CYS A 42 2.86 0.73 9.16
C CYS A 42 2.06 -0.48 9.64
N ILE A 43 1.05 -0.23 10.46
CA ILE A 43 0.03 -1.21 10.82
C ILE A 43 -1.28 -0.73 10.23
N TYR A 44 -1.94 -1.62 9.49
CA TYR A 44 -3.23 -1.38 8.87
C TYR A 44 -4.31 -2.22 9.53
N GLU A 45 -5.47 -1.62 9.70
CA GLU A 45 -6.72 -2.29 10.08
C GLU A 45 -7.74 -1.99 8.99
N VAL A 46 -8.22 -3.02 8.32
CA VAL A 46 -9.17 -2.92 7.21
C VAL A 46 -10.52 -3.48 7.64
N PRO A 47 -11.59 -2.69 7.66
CA PRO A 47 -12.93 -3.15 8.06
C PRO A 47 -13.49 -4.23 7.13
N PRO A 48 -14.54 -4.96 7.54
CA PRO A 48 -15.23 -5.95 6.73
C PRO A 48 -15.66 -5.43 5.35
N GLY A 49 -15.40 -6.21 4.31
CA GLY A 49 -15.76 -5.89 2.92
C GLY A 49 -14.93 -4.79 2.27
N LYS A 50 -13.92 -4.26 2.94
CA LYS A 50 -13.12 -3.11 2.45
C LYS A 50 -11.75 -3.54 1.93
N SER A 51 -11.14 -2.63 1.15
CA SER A 51 -9.74 -2.71 0.71
C SER A 51 -9.02 -1.43 1.12
N PRO A 52 -7.73 -1.47 1.46
CA PRO A 52 -6.98 -0.24 1.75
C PRO A 52 -6.67 0.55 0.48
N TYR A 53 -6.31 -0.12 -0.60
CA TYR A 53 -5.84 0.49 -1.84
C TYR A 53 -6.41 -0.21 -3.08
N PRO A 54 -6.44 0.49 -4.24
CA PRO A 54 -6.74 -0.12 -5.54
C PRO A 54 -5.72 -1.19 -5.95
N TYR A 55 -6.04 -2.01 -6.94
CA TYR A 55 -5.09 -2.93 -7.57
C TYR A 55 -3.95 -2.14 -8.21
N HIS A 56 -2.72 -2.41 -7.78
CA HIS A 56 -1.54 -1.64 -8.18
C HIS A 56 -0.25 -2.44 -8.06
N TYR A 57 0.81 -1.91 -8.64
CA TYR A 57 2.19 -2.35 -8.44
C TYR A 57 3.15 -1.16 -8.48
N HIS A 58 4.32 -1.34 -7.89
CA HIS A 58 5.41 -0.38 -7.84
C HIS A 58 6.48 -0.70 -8.87
N LEU A 59 7.16 0.31 -9.41
CA LEU A 59 8.29 0.09 -10.32
C LEU A 59 9.61 -0.09 -9.59
N LYS A 60 9.72 0.39 -8.36
CA LYS A 60 10.95 0.32 -7.56
C LYS A 60 10.72 -0.15 -6.12
N ASP A 61 9.71 0.38 -5.45
CA ASP A 61 9.43 0.03 -4.06
C ASP A 61 9.05 -1.45 -3.96
N GLU A 62 9.51 -2.12 -2.89
CA GLU A 62 9.15 -3.49 -2.54
C GLU A 62 8.24 -3.44 -1.32
N GLU A 63 7.18 -4.24 -1.31
CA GLU A 63 6.26 -4.31 -0.19
C GLU A 63 6.26 -5.70 0.43
N THR A 64 6.17 -5.76 1.75
CA THR A 64 6.04 -7.02 2.49
C THR A 64 4.96 -6.88 3.54
N PHE A 65 3.91 -7.71 3.46
CA PHE A 65 2.87 -7.74 4.48
C PHE A 65 2.98 -8.98 5.35
N TYR A 66 2.71 -8.80 6.64
CA TYR A 66 2.48 -9.89 7.57
C TYR A 66 1.09 -9.77 8.18
N ILE A 67 0.23 -10.75 7.91
CA ILE A 67 -1.14 -10.75 8.41
C ILE A 67 -1.14 -11.13 9.88
N LEU A 68 -1.53 -10.19 10.75
CA LEU A 68 -1.59 -10.37 12.19
C LEU A 68 -2.88 -11.05 12.63
N SER A 69 -4.01 -10.65 12.05
CA SER A 69 -5.33 -11.20 12.37
C SER A 69 -6.32 -10.98 11.24
N GLY A 70 -7.40 -11.75 11.25
CA GLY A 70 -8.43 -11.70 10.23
C GLY A 70 -8.11 -12.55 9.01
N GLU A 71 -8.93 -12.40 7.99
CA GLU A 71 -8.84 -13.13 6.72
C GLU A 71 -9.26 -12.22 5.56
N GLY A 72 -8.84 -12.56 4.36
CA GLY A 72 -9.15 -11.79 3.18
C GLY A 72 -8.83 -12.52 1.89
N VAL A 73 -8.92 -11.78 0.80
CA VAL A 73 -8.53 -12.23 -0.54
C VAL A 73 -7.49 -11.28 -1.11
N LEU A 74 -6.43 -11.85 -1.63
CA LEU A 74 -5.38 -11.17 -2.37
C LEU A 74 -5.61 -11.39 -3.88
N LYS A 75 -5.97 -10.33 -4.61
CA LYS A 75 -5.95 -10.29 -6.07
C LYS A 75 -4.51 -10.14 -6.55
N THR A 76 -4.09 -11.01 -7.49
CA THR A 76 -2.76 -11.02 -8.12
C THR A 76 -2.89 -11.18 -9.64
N PRO A 77 -1.81 -11.04 -10.43
CA PRO A 77 -1.84 -11.32 -11.86
C PRO A 77 -2.21 -12.77 -12.20
N GLN A 78 -2.00 -13.71 -11.26
CA GLN A 78 -2.32 -15.13 -11.41
C GLN A 78 -3.72 -15.50 -10.88
N GLY A 79 -4.51 -14.53 -10.47
CA GLY A 79 -5.83 -14.71 -9.89
C GLY A 79 -5.91 -14.40 -8.41
N GLU A 80 -7.00 -14.79 -7.79
CA GLU A 80 -7.26 -14.51 -6.38
C GLU A 80 -6.76 -15.66 -5.49
N LYS A 81 -6.23 -15.28 -4.31
CA LYS A 81 -5.74 -16.21 -3.29
C LYS A 81 -6.33 -15.83 -1.94
N PRO A 82 -6.88 -16.78 -1.16
CA PRO A 82 -7.24 -16.51 0.24
C PRO A 82 -5.99 -16.23 1.06
N VAL A 83 -6.09 -15.30 2.00
CA VAL A 83 -5.05 -14.97 2.98
C VAL A 83 -5.64 -14.91 4.38
N ARG A 84 -4.82 -15.22 5.39
CA ARG A 84 -5.24 -15.27 6.79
C ARG A 84 -4.09 -14.95 7.74
N ALA A 85 -4.41 -14.82 9.02
CA ALA A 85 -3.42 -14.63 10.07
C ALA A 85 -2.26 -15.63 9.97
N GLY A 86 -1.03 -15.13 10.05
CA GLY A 86 0.22 -15.88 9.91
C GLY A 86 0.82 -15.88 8.50
N ASP A 87 0.09 -15.43 7.47
CA ASP A 87 0.61 -15.36 6.12
C ASP A 87 1.61 -14.20 5.96
N LEU A 88 2.68 -14.46 5.20
CA LEU A 88 3.65 -13.49 4.72
C LEU A 88 3.46 -13.31 3.22
N LEU A 89 3.34 -12.07 2.79
CA LEU A 89 3.13 -11.69 1.39
C LEU A 89 4.30 -10.79 0.97
N PHE A 90 4.91 -11.08 -0.16
CA PHE A 90 5.96 -10.24 -0.75
C PHE A 90 5.55 -9.82 -2.15
N PHE A 91 5.65 -8.53 -2.43
CA PHE A 91 5.32 -7.92 -3.70
C PHE A 91 6.59 -7.30 -4.29
N PRO A 92 7.21 -7.96 -5.29
CA PRO A 92 8.38 -7.41 -5.98
C PRO A 92 7.99 -6.19 -6.81
N PRO A 93 8.96 -5.32 -7.13
CA PRO A 93 8.73 -4.28 -8.12
C PRO A 93 8.36 -4.89 -9.47
N ASN A 94 7.58 -4.19 -10.27
CA ASN A 94 7.02 -4.56 -11.57
C ASN A 94 5.63 -5.21 -11.53
N GLU A 95 5.11 -5.49 -12.70
CA GLU A 95 3.74 -6.02 -12.91
C GLU A 95 3.46 -7.36 -12.23
N GLN A 96 4.50 -8.16 -11.96
CA GLN A 96 4.35 -9.44 -11.26
C GLN A 96 4.03 -9.26 -9.77
N GLY A 97 4.35 -8.10 -9.20
CA GLY A 97 3.99 -7.71 -7.84
C GLY A 97 2.62 -7.05 -7.74
N ALA A 98 1.87 -6.95 -8.83
CA ALA A 98 0.56 -6.30 -8.81
C ALA A 98 -0.40 -6.99 -7.84
N HIS A 99 -1.00 -6.21 -6.95
CA HIS A 99 -1.84 -6.76 -5.90
C HIS A 99 -2.96 -5.82 -5.45
N LYS A 100 -3.98 -6.41 -4.85
CA LYS A 100 -5.02 -5.74 -4.06
C LYS A 100 -5.47 -6.68 -2.96
N LEU A 101 -5.40 -6.21 -1.72
CA LEU A 101 -5.89 -6.95 -0.55
C LEU A 101 -7.32 -6.48 -0.22
N THR A 102 -8.22 -7.43 0.05
CA THR A 102 -9.60 -7.16 0.44
C THR A 102 -9.94 -7.98 1.67
N ASN A 103 -10.48 -7.36 2.70
CA ASN A 103 -11.05 -8.07 3.84
C ASN A 103 -12.38 -8.73 3.43
N THR A 104 -12.47 -10.04 3.50
CA THR A 104 -13.67 -10.81 3.16
C THR A 104 -14.46 -11.30 4.37
N SER A 105 -14.02 -10.99 5.58
CA SER A 105 -14.77 -11.25 6.80
C SER A 105 -16.06 -10.42 6.84
N GLU A 106 -17.10 -10.95 7.46
CA GLU A 106 -18.36 -10.25 7.69
C GLU A 106 -18.31 -9.38 8.96
N THR A 107 -17.44 -9.73 9.92
CA THR A 107 -17.51 -9.15 11.27
C THR A 107 -16.19 -8.65 11.83
N GLY A 108 -15.04 -9.12 11.32
CA GLY A 108 -13.73 -8.85 11.88
C GLY A 108 -12.84 -8.00 10.98
N ASN A 109 -11.99 -7.17 11.56
CA ASN A 109 -10.98 -6.44 10.81
C ASN A 109 -9.87 -7.38 10.34
N LEU A 110 -9.39 -7.13 9.12
CA LEU A 110 -8.13 -7.68 8.64
C LEU A 110 -7.01 -6.75 9.11
N VAL A 111 -6.08 -7.27 9.90
CA VAL A 111 -4.97 -6.47 10.46
C VAL A 111 -3.65 -7.01 9.95
N TYR A 112 -2.81 -6.14 9.42
CA TYR A 112 -1.49 -6.53 8.92
C TYR A 112 -0.43 -5.46 9.19
N ILE A 113 0.82 -5.90 9.25
CA ILE A 113 1.98 -5.02 9.20
C ILE A 113 2.40 -4.91 7.74
N ASP A 114 2.65 -3.69 7.32
CA ASP A 114 3.20 -3.30 6.05
C ASP A 114 4.64 -2.82 6.27
N MET A 115 5.58 -3.49 5.62
CA MET A 115 7.02 -3.24 5.72
C MET A 115 7.57 -3.07 4.32
N ASP A 116 7.86 -1.83 3.94
CA ASP A 116 8.33 -1.51 2.60
C ASP A 116 9.79 -1.12 2.58
N VAL A 117 10.44 -1.49 1.50
CA VAL A 117 11.69 -0.86 1.06
C VAL A 117 11.32 0.20 0.03
N ILE A 118 11.49 1.46 0.40
CA ILE A 118 11.08 2.62 -0.38
C ILE A 118 12.27 3.34 -0.98
N HIS A 119 12.10 3.91 -2.16
CA HIS A 119 13.08 4.70 -2.88
C HIS A 119 12.73 6.20 -2.87
N ASP A 120 13.71 7.04 -3.21
CA ASP A 120 13.52 8.49 -3.28
C ASP A 120 12.42 8.89 -4.27
N VAL A 121 12.30 8.15 -5.36
CA VAL A 121 11.21 8.28 -6.35
C VAL A 121 10.74 6.90 -6.75
N ASP A 122 9.43 6.71 -6.70
CA ASP A 122 8.75 5.52 -7.22
C ASP A 122 7.58 5.89 -8.12
N VAL A 123 7.26 4.99 -9.04
CA VAL A 123 6.06 5.06 -9.87
C VAL A 123 5.17 3.88 -9.54
N CYS A 124 3.95 4.19 -9.11
CA CYS A 124 2.91 3.22 -8.85
C CYS A 124 1.97 3.15 -10.06
N VAL A 125 1.74 1.96 -10.57
CA VAL A 125 0.86 1.71 -11.72
C VAL A 125 -0.44 1.07 -11.24
N TYR A 126 -1.57 1.54 -11.76
CA TYR A 126 -2.92 1.07 -11.41
C TYR A 126 -3.60 0.44 -12.63
N PRO A 127 -3.41 -0.86 -12.90
CA PRO A 127 -3.86 -1.48 -14.15
C PRO A 127 -5.38 -1.40 -14.37
N ASP A 128 -6.18 -1.57 -13.32
CA ASP A 128 -7.64 -1.56 -13.44
C ASP A 128 -8.23 -0.19 -13.81
N SER A 129 -7.57 0.89 -13.42
CA SER A 129 -8.05 2.27 -13.65
C SER A 129 -7.21 3.07 -14.65
N GLY A 130 -6.14 2.46 -15.18
CA GLY A 130 -5.27 3.10 -16.16
C GLY A 130 -4.62 4.39 -15.64
N LYS A 131 -4.18 4.39 -14.38
CA LYS A 131 -3.51 5.55 -13.75
C LYS A 131 -2.04 5.27 -13.47
N LEU A 132 -1.27 6.34 -13.33
CA LEU A 132 0.09 6.34 -12.81
C LEU A 132 0.17 7.29 -11.60
N GLY A 133 0.78 6.82 -10.52
CA GLY A 133 1.17 7.65 -9.39
C GLY A 133 2.68 7.88 -9.41
N VAL A 134 3.13 9.11 -9.24
CA VAL A 134 4.55 9.44 -9.05
C VAL A 134 4.73 9.92 -7.63
N TRP A 135 5.60 9.26 -6.88
CA TRP A 135 5.79 9.49 -5.45
C TRP A 135 7.26 9.76 -5.14
N GLY A 136 7.54 10.85 -4.44
CA GLY A 136 8.89 11.19 -3.95
C GLY A 136 9.38 12.55 -4.42
N LEU A 137 10.46 13.06 -3.78
CA LEU A 137 11.13 14.34 -4.04
C LEU A 137 10.17 15.54 -4.13
N GLY A 138 9.11 15.54 -3.34
CA GLY A 138 8.09 16.59 -3.36
C GLY A 138 7.05 16.45 -4.48
N VAL A 139 7.18 15.47 -5.36
CA VAL A 139 6.16 15.13 -6.36
C VAL A 139 5.31 13.98 -5.80
N ASN A 140 4.04 14.28 -5.49
CA ASN A 140 3.08 13.27 -5.05
C ASN A 140 1.81 13.49 -5.89
N ARG A 141 1.76 12.88 -7.07
CA ARG A 141 0.69 13.12 -8.04
C ARG A 141 0.24 11.84 -8.72
N VAL A 142 -1.03 11.81 -9.07
CA VAL A 142 -1.65 10.74 -9.85
C VAL A 142 -2.13 11.32 -11.17
N TYR A 143 -1.78 10.66 -12.27
CA TYR A 143 -2.11 11.04 -13.62
C TYR A 143 -2.98 9.98 -14.29
N PRO A 144 -4.04 10.35 -15.01
CA PRO A 144 -4.79 9.39 -15.83
C PRO A 144 -3.92 8.93 -17.02
N HIS A 145 -4.15 7.71 -17.48
CA HIS A 145 -3.60 7.24 -18.76
C HIS A 145 -4.11 8.14 -19.90
N GLY A 146 -3.25 8.47 -20.85
CA GLY A 146 -3.60 9.36 -21.96
C GLY A 146 -3.39 10.85 -21.67
N ALA A 147 -2.77 11.18 -20.53
CA ALA A 147 -2.32 12.53 -20.21
C ALA A 147 -0.92 12.83 -20.76
N GLU A 148 -0.36 11.92 -21.55
CA GLU A 148 0.95 12.08 -22.18
C GLU A 148 0.92 13.20 -23.21
N VAL A 149 1.98 13.97 -23.24
CA VAL A 149 2.20 15.03 -24.24
C VAL A 149 3.51 14.74 -24.99
N ASP A 150 3.63 15.31 -26.19
CA ASP A 150 4.90 15.28 -26.91
C ASP A 150 6.00 15.95 -26.08
N TYR A 151 7.26 15.48 -26.22
CA TYR A 151 8.40 15.98 -25.44
C TYR A 151 8.59 17.49 -25.56
N TYR A 152 8.26 18.06 -26.72
CA TYR A 152 8.38 19.50 -26.99
C TYR A 152 7.06 20.28 -26.84
N HIS A 153 6.02 19.63 -26.28
CA HIS A 153 4.72 20.30 -26.14
C HIS A 153 4.80 21.49 -25.17
N GLY A 154 4.56 22.68 -25.71
CA GLY A 154 4.55 23.92 -24.93
C GLY A 154 5.89 24.63 -24.80
N GLU A 155 6.94 24.16 -25.50
CA GLU A 155 8.25 24.83 -25.55
C GLU A 155 8.29 25.95 -26.61
#